data_baf34c57dcbe1d554e3849e6a5c0be4c
#
_entry.id   baf34c57dcbe1d554e3849e6a5c0be4c
#
_cell.length_a   1.000
_cell.length_b   1.000
_cell.length_c   1.000
_cell.angle_alpha   90.00
_cell.angle_beta   90.00
_cell.angle_gamma   90.00
#
_symmetry.space_group_name_H-M   'P 1'
#
loop_
_entity.id
_entity.type
_entity.pdbx_description
1 polymer ?
#
loop_
_entity_poly.entity_id
_entity_poly.type
_entity_poly.pdbx_seq_one_letter_code
_entity_poly.pdbx_strand_id
1 'polypeptide(L)'
;MQTKIFYLILFLLTAIFSNIQSNDFLTLQSTTSTRDSGFYDFILPEFKKKFNIDVRVVAVGTGQAIKNSENCDADLLIAHHKESELKLINNGFGLYRKEFMYNDYILVGPKSDPAFLKNNVSIESALEKIQNHKLLFISRGDDSGTNKKELSLWKKINFLPNPQTDKWYLSVGQGMGASLNMAVNKNAYLITDRATWISFKNKRDHAILVENEPLLYNFYGVIPINPEKCPNVKYNESKKFINWLLDTKTKEKINSYKLNNQQLFFTNIKK
;
A
#
# COMPACT_ATOMS: atom_id res chain seq x y z
N MET A 1 64.95 23.62 4.16
CA MET A 1 64.04 23.36 3.01
C MET A 1 63.13 22.11 3.24
N GLN A 2 63.58 21.09 3.89
CA GLN A 2 62.80 19.88 4.19
C GLN A 2 61.60 20.07 5.12
N THR A 3 61.71 20.91 6.16
CA THR A 3 60.63 21.19 7.10
C THR A 3 59.41 21.91 6.49
N LYS A 4 59.64 22.81 5.53
CA LYS A 4 58.55 23.53 4.86
C LYS A 4 57.74 22.60 3.90
N ILE A 5 58.37 21.62 3.32
CA ILE A 5 57.72 20.60 2.47
C ILE A 5 56.84 19.71 3.31
N PHE A 6 57.24 19.33 4.51
CA PHE A 6 56.48 18.47 5.40
C PHE A 6 55.15 19.13 5.85
N TYR A 7 55.16 20.43 6.17
CA TYR A 7 53.94 21.18 6.54
C TYR A 7 53.00 21.39 5.33
N LEU A 8 53.53 21.54 4.12
CA LEU A 8 52.73 21.68 2.92
C LEU A 8 52.01 20.36 2.55
N ILE A 9 52.67 19.22 2.74
CA ILE A 9 52.07 17.90 2.52
C ILE A 9 51.02 17.58 3.60
N LEU A 10 51.25 17.96 4.87
CA LEU A 10 50.27 17.79 5.93
C LEU A 10 49.03 18.65 5.74
N PHE A 11 49.18 19.90 5.20
CA PHE A 11 48.06 20.78 4.89
C PHE A 11 47.26 20.31 3.67
N LEU A 12 47.89 19.68 2.68
CA LEU A 12 47.23 19.08 1.54
C LEU A 12 46.48 17.77 1.91
N LEU A 13 46.96 17.00 2.88
CA LEU A 13 46.28 15.82 3.38
C LEU A 13 45.03 16.15 4.21
N THR A 14 45.00 17.27 4.93
CA THR A 14 43.81 17.72 5.67
C THR A 14 42.72 18.29 4.76
N ALA A 15 43.07 18.80 3.56
CA ALA A 15 42.10 19.33 2.60
C ALA A 15 41.36 18.24 1.83
N ILE A 16 41.84 16.98 1.83
CA ILE A 16 41.20 15.85 1.11
C ILE A 16 40.11 15.16 1.96
N PHE A 17 40.06 15.42 3.29
CA PHE A 17 39.04 14.82 4.18
C PHE A 17 37.72 15.61 4.24
N SER A 18 37.54 16.65 3.46
CA SER A 18 36.30 17.41 3.40
C SER A 18 35.40 16.89 2.27
N ASN A 19 34.29 16.31 2.66
CA ASN A 19 33.10 15.90 1.91
C ASN A 19 32.97 14.43 1.50
N ILE A 20 33.12 13.52 2.47
CA ILE A 20 32.23 12.38 2.43
C ILE A 20 30.89 12.88 2.95
N GLN A 21 30.11 13.50 2.07
CA GLN A 21 28.72 13.83 2.33
C GLN A 21 28.00 12.48 2.43
N SER A 22 27.83 11.98 3.67
CA SER A 22 26.96 10.83 3.88
C SER A 22 25.60 11.23 3.34
N ASN A 23 25.17 10.60 2.26
CA ASN A 23 23.80 10.81 1.79
C ASN A 23 22.88 10.45 2.95
N ASP A 24 22.17 11.45 3.47
CA ASP A 24 21.13 11.21 4.46
C ASP A 24 20.12 10.25 3.87
N PHE A 25 19.68 9.29 4.65
CA PHE A 25 18.65 8.36 4.21
C PHE A 25 17.55 8.24 5.27
N LEU A 26 16.35 7.92 4.81
CA LEU A 26 15.20 7.53 5.62
C LEU A 26 14.90 6.06 5.43
N THR A 27 14.59 5.36 6.51
CA THR A 27 14.04 4.00 6.45
C THR A 27 12.52 4.06 6.47
N LEU A 28 11.91 3.64 5.37
CA LEU A 28 10.46 3.60 5.19
C LEU A 28 9.96 2.16 5.27
N GLN A 29 9.25 1.81 6.33
CA GLN A 29 8.48 0.57 6.37
C GLN A 29 7.23 0.70 5.53
N SER A 30 6.95 -0.28 4.69
CA SER A 30 5.78 -0.28 3.81
C SER A 30 5.30 -1.70 3.49
N THR A 31 4.27 -1.77 2.61
CA THR A 31 3.69 -3.04 2.19
C THR A 31 4.23 -3.51 0.85
N THR A 32 4.30 -4.84 0.67
CA THR A 32 4.72 -5.45 -0.60
C THR A 32 3.82 -5.02 -1.76
N SER A 33 2.51 -4.89 -1.55
CA SER A 33 1.57 -4.44 -2.58
C SER A 33 1.88 -3.01 -3.08
N THR A 34 2.29 -2.10 -2.19
CA THR A 34 2.68 -0.74 -2.58
C THR A 34 3.99 -0.73 -3.37
N ARG A 35 5.00 -1.51 -2.94
CA ARG A 35 6.25 -1.65 -3.68
C ARG A 35 6.00 -2.26 -5.07
N ASP A 36 5.27 -3.37 -5.12
CA ASP A 36 5.07 -4.16 -6.34
C ASP A 36 4.17 -3.44 -7.37
N SER A 37 3.44 -2.40 -6.93
CA SER A 37 2.75 -1.50 -7.86
C SER A 37 3.70 -0.59 -8.67
N GLY A 38 4.99 -0.51 -8.32
CA GLY A 38 5.97 0.40 -8.94
C GLY A 38 5.88 1.86 -8.45
N PHE A 39 5.02 2.14 -7.47
CA PHE A 39 4.79 3.50 -6.98
C PHE A 39 6.05 4.18 -6.45
N TYR A 40 6.85 3.46 -5.68
CA TYR A 40 8.08 4.02 -5.09
C TYR A 40 9.14 4.34 -6.13
N ASP A 41 9.32 3.50 -7.14
CA ASP A 41 10.26 3.75 -8.24
C ASP A 41 9.86 5.00 -9.04
N PHE A 42 8.57 5.30 -9.11
CA PHE A 42 8.04 6.47 -9.78
C PHE A 42 8.19 7.76 -8.96
N ILE A 43 7.96 7.73 -7.64
CA ILE A 43 7.83 8.96 -6.83
C ILE A 43 9.13 9.35 -6.10
N LEU A 44 9.89 8.39 -5.56
CA LEU A 44 11.04 8.67 -4.70
C LEU A 44 12.23 9.36 -5.37
N PRO A 45 12.52 9.14 -6.66
CA PRO A 45 13.61 9.88 -7.33
C PRO A 45 13.44 11.40 -7.27
N GLU A 46 12.20 11.89 -7.27
CA GLU A 46 11.92 13.33 -7.18
C GLU A 46 12.21 13.88 -5.79
N PHE A 47 11.87 13.15 -4.73
CA PHE A 47 12.24 13.50 -3.36
C PHE A 47 13.76 13.56 -3.18
N LYS A 48 14.46 12.52 -3.63
CA LYS A 48 15.92 12.45 -3.59
C LYS A 48 16.57 13.64 -4.32
N LYS A 49 16.07 13.97 -5.52
CA LYS A 49 16.55 15.11 -6.30
C LYS A 49 16.35 16.46 -5.57
N LYS A 50 15.20 16.62 -4.88
CA LYS A 50 14.84 17.88 -4.21
C LYS A 50 15.57 18.09 -2.90
N PHE A 51 15.77 17.05 -2.10
CA PHE A 51 16.26 17.15 -0.72
C PHE A 51 17.61 16.49 -0.47
N ASN A 52 18.16 15.78 -1.44
CA ASN A 52 19.38 14.96 -1.32
C ASN A 52 19.30 13.93 -0.19
N ILE A 53 18.09 13.41 0.07
CA ILE A 53 17.80 12.36 1.05
C ILE A 53 17.36 11.11 0.30
N ASP A 54 18.00 9.99 0.56
CA ASP A 54 17.60 8.69 0.02
C ASP A 54 16.47 8.07 0.87
N VAL A 55 15.48 7.40 0.25
CA VAL A 55 14.44 6.68 0.98
C VAL A 55 14.58 5.19 0.71
N ARG A 56 14.98 4.47 1.76
CA ARG A 56 15.14 3.01 1.71
C ARG A 56 13.85 2.34 2.12
N VAL A 57 13.19 1.73 1.16
CA VAL A 57 11.89 1.07 1.37
C VAL A 57 12.10 -0.36 1.82
N VAL A 58 11.59 -0.70 3.00
CA VAL A 58 11.48 -2.07 3.51
C VAL A 58 10.02 -2.51 3.35
N ALA A 59 9.74 -3.30 2.32
CA ALA A 59 8.38 -3.71 1.97
C ALA A 59 8.11 -5.15 2.43
N VAL A 60 7.18 -5.29 3.38
CA VAL A 60 6.77 -6.55 4.00
C VAL A 60 5.24 -6.60 4.14
N GLY A 61 4.67 -7.63 4.77
CA GLY A 61 3.24 -7.62 5.12
C GLY A 61 2.92 -6.52 6.14
N THR A 62 1.68 -5.98 6.10
CA THR A 62 1.25 -4.87 6.97
C THR A 62 1.56 -5.10 8.45
N GLY A 63 1.26 -6.30 8.97
CA GLY A 63 1.53 -6.63 10.38
C GLY A 63 3.03 -6.59 10.71
N GLN A 64 3.87 -7.09 9.83
CA GLN A 64 5.33 -7.06 10.00
C GLN A 64 5.88 -5.63 9.88
N ALA A 65 5.37 -4.81 8.95
CA ALA A 65 5.78 -3.41 8.83
C ALA A 65 5.48 -2.62 10.11
N ILE A 66 4.31 -2.84 10.71
CA ILE A 66 3.94 -2.24 12.00
C ILE A 66 4.87 -2.73 13.11
N LYS A 67 5.12 -4.04 13.20
CA LYS A 67 6.03 -4.61 14.21
C LYS A 67 7.44 -4.07 14.08
N ASN A 68 7.98 -3.95 12.86
CA ASN A 68 9.28 -3.33 12.63
C ASN A 68 9.29 -1.86 13.09
N SER A 69 8.18 -1.14 12.88
CA SER A 69 8.03 0.24 13.36
C SER A 69 8.00 0.32 14.90
N GLU A 70 7.35 -0.63 15.58
CA GLU A 70 7.37 -0.75 17.05
C GLU A 70 8.75 -1.14 17.59
N ASN A 71 9.56 -1.86 16.80
CA ASN A 71 10.95 -2.19 17.13
C ASN A 71 11.94 -1.05 16.85
N CYS A 72 11.47 0.12 16.41
CA CYS A 72 12.30 1.27 16.00
C CYS A 72 13.18 1.03 14.76
N ASP A 73 12.82 0.09 13.91
CA ASP A 73 13.49 -0.22 12.64
C ASP A 73 12.94 0.62 11.46
N ALA A 74 12.40 1.80 11.76
CA ALA A 74 11.81 2.70 10.79
C ALA A 74 11.94 4.16 11.23
N ASP A 75 12.02 5.08 10.25
CA ASP A 75 11.79 6.51 10.45
C ASP A 75 10.32 6.87 10.14
N LEU A 76 9.72 6.12 9.20
CA LEU A 76 8.38 6.30 8.66
C LEU A 76 7.69 4.97 8.41
N LEU A 77 6.36 4.95 8.55
CA LEU A 77 5.50 3.89 8.04
C LEU A 77 4.55 4.44 6.98
N ILE A 78 4.45 3.78 5.83
CA ILE A 78 3.35 3.94 4.88
C ILE A 78 2.61 2.61 4.79
N ALA A 79 1.33 2.63 5.16
CA ALA A 79 0.45 1.47 5.09
C ALA A 79 -0.98 1.89 4.68
N HIS A 80 -1.89 0.92 4.60
CA HIS A 80 -3.27 1.15 4.17
C HIS A 80 -4.28 0.29 4.97
N HIS A 81 -3.97 -0.01 6.22
CA HIS A 81 -4.88 -0.66 7.16
C HIS A 81 -5.06 0.23 8.40
N LYS A 82 -6.01 1.17 8.31
CA LYS A 82 -6.21 2.27 9.26
C LYS A 82 -6.27 1.81 10.72
N GLU A 83 -6.97 0.70 11.00
CA GLU A 83 -7.10 0.18 12.37
C GLU A 83 -5.75 -0.18 12.98
N SER A 84 -4.92 -0.94 12.25
CA SER A 84 -3.57 -1.32 12.71
C SER A 84 -2.65 -0.10 12.82
N GLU A 85 -2.77 0.86 11.92
CA GLU A 85 -2.01 2.11 11.92
C GLU A 85 -2.37 2.98 13.14
N LEU A 86 -3.65 3.09 13.47
CA LEU A 86 -4.10 3.80 14.67
C LEU A 86 -3.66 3.09 15.96
N LYS A 87 -3.59 1.75 15.95
CA LYS A 87 -3.06 1.00 17.09
C LYS A 87 -1.57 1.32 17.35
N LEU A 88 -0.74 1.44 16.30
CA LEU A 88 0.65 1.88 16.42
C LEU A 88 0.75 3.26 17.11
N ILE A 89 -0.13 4.19 16.73
CA ILE A 89 -0.19 5.54 17.32
C ILE A 89 -0.64 5.48 18.79
N ASN A 90 -1.72 4.73 19.08
CA ASN A 90 -2.23 4.59 20.44
C ASN A 90 -1.23 3.93 21.40
N ASN A 91 -0.36 3.05 20.86
CA ASN A 91 0.76 2.47 21.61
C ASN A 91 1.94 3.45 21.79
N GLY A 92 1.86 4.65 21.24
CA GLY A 92 2.85 5.72 21.36
C GLY A 92 4.06 5.61 20.41
N PHE A 93 4.11 4.61 19.51
CA PHE A 93 5.22 4.44 18.57
C PHE A 93 5.08 5.30 17.30
N GLY A 94 3.86 5.65 16.89
CA GLY A 94 3.59 6.61 15.83
C GLY A 94 3.08 7.92 16.42
N LEU A 95 3.42 9.07 15.82
CA LEU A 95 2.96 10.37 16.33
C LEU A 95 1.57 10.74 15.82
N TYR A 96 1.36 10.59 14.52
CA TYR A 96 0.09 10.92 13.84
C TYR A 96 0.00 10.22 12.50
N ARG A 97 -1.21 10.12 11.95
CA ARG A 97 -1.50 9.59 10.63
C ARG A 97 -1.97 10.70 9.70
N LYS A 98 -1.34 10.84 8.53
CA LYS A 98 -1.84 11.68 7.45
C LYS A 98 -2.21 10.83 6.25
N GLU A 99 -3.44 10.98 5.76
CA GLU A 99 -3.86 10.38 4.48
C GLU A 99 -3.29 11.23 3.34
N PHE A 100 -2.67 10.59 2.35
CA PHE A 100 -2.05 11.31 1.24
C PHE A 100 -2.48 10.82 -0.14
N MET A 101 -2.89 9.56 -0.24
CA MET A 101 -3.44 8.98 -1.46
C MET A 101 -4.41 7.84 -1.14
N TYR A 102 -5.14 7.40 -2.15
CA TYR A 102 -5.91 6.16 -2.11
C TYR A 102 -5.82 5.43 -3.45
N ASN A 103 -6.04 4.13 -3.42
CA ASN A 103 -6.45 3.32 -4.56
C ASN A 103 -7.76 2.64 -4.20
N ASP A 104 -8.20 1.67 -4.99
CA ASP A 104 -9.43 0.95 -4.70
C ASP A 104 -9.27 -0.56 -4.83
N TYR A 105 -10.15 -1.23 -4.14
CA TYR A 105 -10.51 -2.61 -4.42
C TYR A 105 -11.63 -2.64 -5.45
N ILE A 106 -11.77 -3.77 -6.12
CA ILE A 106 -12.81 -4.02 -7.11
C ILE A 106 -13.37 -5.42 -6.90
N LEU A 107 -14.64 -5.61 -7.22
CA LEU A 107 -15.23 -6.94 -7.34
C LEU A 107 -15.15 -7.37 -8.80
N VAL A 108 -14.47 -8.47 -9.05
CA VAL A 108 -14.37 -9.10 -10.36
C VAL A 108 -15.18 -10.40 -10.39
N GLY A 109 -15.65 -10.76 -11.56
CA GLY A 109 -16.42 -12.01 -11.75
C GLY A 109 -16.66 -12.30 -13.23
N PRO A 110 -17.39 -13.38 -13.54
CA PRO A 110 -17.67 -13.79 -14.91
C PRO A 110 -18.47 -12.75 -15.66
N LYS A 111 -18.12 -12.49 -16.93
CA LYS A 111 -18.85 -11.55 -17.81
C LYS A 111 -20.32 -11.93 -18.05
N SER A 112 -20.69 -13.19 -17.87
CA SER A 112 -22.08 -13.66 -17.90
C SER A 112 -22.94 -13.05 -16.79
N ASP A 113 -22.30 -12.60 -15.71
CA ASP A 113 -22.89 -11.88 -14.58
C ASP A 113 -24.15 -12.54 -13.97
N PRO A 114 -24.05 -13.78 -13.49
CA PRO A 114 -25.18 -14.50 -12.94
C PRO A 114 -25.79 -13.86 -11.68
N ALA A 115 -25.09 -12.92 -11.04
CA ALA A 115 -25.60 -12.15 -9.91
C ALA A 115 -26.29 -10.83 -10.34
N PHE A 116 -26.31 -10.49 -11.64
CA PHE A 116 -26.88 -9.25 -12.17
C PHE A 116 -26.30 -7.99 -11.51
N LEU A 117 -24.97 -7.85 -11.52
CA LEU A 117 -24.22 -6.76 -10.86
C LEU A 117 -23.93 -5.57 -11.78
N LYS A 118 -24.06 -5.70 -13.10
CA LYS A 118 -23.65 -4.67 -14.09
C LYS A 118 -24.42 -3.34 -14.02
N ASN A 119 -25.46 -3.24 -13.21
CA ASN A 119 -26.33 -2.07 -13.16
C ASN A 119 -26.03 -1.15 -11.96
N ASN A 120 -24.76 -0.78 -11.74
CA ASN A 120 -24.32 0.11 -10.66
C ASN A 120 -24.87 -0.29 -9.28
N VAL A 121 -24.76 -1.56 -8.92
CA VAL A 121 -25.12 -2.03 -7.59
C VAL A 121 -24.00 -1.67 -6.59
N SER A 122 -24.38 -1.36 -5.36
CA SER A 122 -23.40 -1.18 -4.28
C SER A 122 -22.67 -2.50 -3.99
N ILE A 123 -21.48 -2.41 -3.41
CA ILE A 123 -20.73 -3.62 -3.03
C ILE A 123 -21.51 -4.48 -2.02
N GLU A 124 -22.25 -3.85 -1.12
CA GLU A 124 -23.10 -4.55 -0.15
C GLU A 124 -24.19 -5.35 -0.88
N SER A 125 -24.94 -4.72 -1.78
CA SER A 125 -25.96 -5.40 -2.58
C SER A 125 -25.38 -6.50 -3.47
N ALA A 126 -24.17 -6.30 -4.00
CA ALA A 126 -23.48 -7.32 -4.78
C ALA A 126 -23.15 -8.57 -3.93
N LEU A 127 -22.63 -8.35 -2.72
CA LEU A 127 -22.31 -9.45 -1.80
C LEU A 127 -23.58 -10.18 -1.31
N GLU A 128 -24.66 -9.45 -1.01
CA GLU A 128 -25.96 -10.07 -0.69
C GLU A 128 -26.50 -10.94 -1.82
N LYS A 129 -26.43 -10.48 -3.07
CA LYS A 129 -26.85 -11.29 -4.22
C LYS A 129 -26.00 -12.56 -4.39
N ILE A 130 -24.67 -12.44 -4.24
CA ILE A 130 -23.74 -13.58 -4.31
C ILE A 130 -24.08 -14.58 -3.22
N GLN A 131 -24.30 -14.12 -1.98
CA GLN A 131 -24.69 -14.96 -0.84
C GLN A 131 -26.03 -15.66 -1.06
N ASN A 132 -27.08 -14.90 -1.42
CA ASN A 132 -28.44 -15.42 -1.56
C ASN A 132 -28.57 -16.49 -2.66
N HIS A 133 -27.82 -16.29 -3.76
CA HIS A 133 -27.80 -17.27 -4.86
C HIS A 133 -26.70 -18.33 -4.71
N LYS A 134 -25.92 -18.28 -3.61
CA LYS A 134 -24.79 -19.19 -3.33
C LYS A 134 -23.81 -19.30 -4.51
N LEU A 135 -23.55 -18.17 -5.17
CA LEU A 135 -22.64 -18.10 -6.30
C LEU A 135 -21.19 -18.21 -5.82
N LEU A 136 -20.39 -18.93 -6.58
CA LEU A 136 -19.03 -19.25 -6.17
C LEU A 136 -18.20 -17.98 -5.95
N PHE A 137 -17.59 -17.87 -4.77
CA PHE A 137 -16.74 -16.77 -4.36
C PHE A 137 -15.38 -17.29 -3.87
N ILE A 138 -14.30 -16.70 -4.35
CA ILE A 138 -12.94 -17.02 -3.92
C ILE A 138 -12.47 -15.98 -2.93
N SER A 139 -12.09 -16.42 -1.74
CA SER A 139 -11.39 -15.61 -0.75
C SER A 139 -9.89 -15.94 -0.72
N ARG A 140 -9.05 -14.95 -0.55
CA ARG A 140 -7.62 -15.19 -0.35
C ARG A 140 -7.34 -16.06 0.88
N GLY A 141 -8.02 -15.80 2.00
CA GLY A 141 -7.90 -16.58 3.23
C GLY A 141 -6.50 -16.61 3.85
N ASP A 142 -5.65 -15.58 3.59
CA ASP A 142 -4.24 -15.54 3.95
C ASP A 142 -3.90 -14.42 4.95
N ASP A 143 -4.92 -13.87 5.63
CA ASP A 143 -4.80 -12.74 6.57
C ASP A 143 -4.15 -11.47 5.97
N SER A 144 -4.08 -11.35 4.66
CA SER A 144 -3.58 -10.15 3.96
C SER A 144 -4.53 -8.95 4.10
N GLY A 145 -4.06 -7.76 3.71
CA GLY A 145 -4.89 -6.56 3.66
C GLY A 145 -6.13 -6.73 2.78
N THR A 146 -6.03 -7.42 1.63
CA THR A 146 -7.18 -7.73 0.75
C THR A 146 -8.15 -8.69 1.43
N ASN A 147 -7.66 -9.73 2.11
CA ASN A 147 -8.52 -10.64 2.86
C ASN A 147 -9.24 -9.94 4.02
N LYS A 148 -8.52 -9.11 4.79
CA LYS A 148 -9.14 -8.28 5.85
C LYS A 148 -10.21 -7.34 5.30
N LYS A 149 -9.95 -6.72 4.15
CA LYS A 149 -10.93 -5.87 3.47
C LYS A 149 -12.17 -6.65 3.07
N GLU A 150 -12.01 -7.77 2.41
CA GLU A 150 -13.09 -8.67 2.00
C GLU A 150 -13.97 -9.06 3.20
N LEU A 151 -13.35 -9.57 4.29
CA LEU A 151 -14.07 -9.94 5.51
C LEU A 151 -14.81 -8.75 6.16
N SER A 152 -14.22 -7.54 6.07
CA SER A 152 -14.89 -6.34 6.56
C SER A 152 -16.14 -5.98 5.76
N LEU A 153 -16.15 -6.25 4.46
CA LEU A 153 -17.31 -6.03 3.58
C LEU A 153 -18.42 -7.04 3.85
N TRP A 154 -18.09 -8.31 4.04
CA TRP A 154 -19.06 -9.33 4.48
C TRP A 154 -19.71 -8.98 5.83
N LYS A 155 -18.93 -8.46 6.78
CA LYS A 155 -19.46 -8.00 8.07
C LYS A 155 -20.41 -6.81 7.93
N LYS A 156 -20.24 -5.96 6.89
CA LYS A 156 -21.15 -4.83 6.64
C LYS A 156 -22.57 -5.27 6.31
N ILE A 157 -22.72 -6.42 5.69
CA ILE A 157 -24.04 -7.02 5.41
C ILE A 157 -24.49 -8.00 6.52
N ASN A 158 -23.89 -7.89 7.73
CA ASN A 158 -24.17 -8.75 8.88
C ASN A 158 -23.98 -10.25 8.59
N PHE A 159 -23.06 -10.59 7.72
CA PHE A 159 -22.74 -11.96 7.36
C PHE A 159 -21.22 -12.18 7.39
N LEU A 160 -20.81 -13.37 7.77
CA LEU A 160 -19.41 -13.79 7.70
C LEU A 160 -19.35 -15.21 7.14
N PRO A 161 -18.93 -15.41 5.89
CA PRO A 161 -18.85 -16.73 5.27
C PRO A 161 -17.94 -17.67 6.07
N ASN A 162 -18.39 -18.92 6.23
CA ASN A 162 -17.59 -19.98 6.84
C ASN A 162 -17.19 -20.99 5.76
N PRO A 163 -15.90 -21.13 5.41
CA PRO A 163 -15.44 -22.04 4.36
C PRO A 163 -15.77 -23.53 4.62
N GLN A 164 -16.05 -23.89 5.86
CA GLN A 164 -16.38 -25.27 6.22
C GLN A 164 -17.83 -25.62 5.88
N THR A 165 -18.75 -24.68 6.05
CA THR A 165 -20.19 -24.85 5.85
C THR A 165 -20.70 -24.25 4.54
N ASP A 166 -20.17 -23.11 4.13
CA ASP A 166 -20.57 -22.36 2.94
C ASP A 166 -19.79 -22.85 1.72
N LYS A 167 -20.27 -23.92 1.07
CA LYS A 167 -19.57 -24.56 -0.06
C LYS A 167 -19.37 -23.67 -1.28
N TRP A 168 -20.07 -22.56 -1.37
CA TRP A 168 -19.90 -21.52 -2.39
C TRP A 168 -18.77 -20.53 -2.07
N TYR A 169 -18.25 -20.52 -0.85
CA TYR A 169 -17.16 -19.66 -0.39
C TYR A 169 -15.88 -20.45 -0.20
N LEU A 170 -14.91 -20.26 -1.08
CA LEU A 170 -13.65 -21.00 -1.09
C LEU A 170 -12.50 -20.13 -0.58
N SER A 171 -12.04 -20.42 0.62
CA SER A 171 -10.82 -19.82 1.19
C SER A 171 -9.60 -20.60 0.71
N VAL A 172 -8.70 -19.94 -0.05
CA VAL A 172 -7.63 -20.64 -0.78
C VAL A 172 -6.27 -20.57 -0.10
N GLY A 173 -6.07 -19.66 0.87
CA GLY A 173 -4.79 -19.52 1.57
C GLY A 173 -3.62 -19.12 0.65
N GLN A 174 -3.90 -18.38 -0.44
CA GLN A 174 -2.92 -18.09 -1.48
C GLN A 174 -2.81 -16.58 -1.78
N GLY A 175 -1.68 -16.18 -2.39
CA GLY A 175 -1.49 -14.82 -2.88
C GLY A 175 -2.49 -14.44 -3.98
N MET A 176 -2.63 -13.11 -4.24
CA MET A 176 -3.68 -12.55 -5.11
C MET A 176 -3.69 -13.13 -6.53
N GLY A 177 -2.51 -13.32 -7.14
CA GLY A 177 -2.41 -13.89 -8.50
C GLY A 177 -2.93 -15.32 -8.59
N ALA A 178 -2.66 -16.19 -7.60
CA ALA A 178 -3.18 -17.54 -7.54
C ALA A 178 -4.69 -17.55 -7.30
N SER A 179 -5.18 -16.67 -6.41
CA SER A 179 -6.61 -16.49 -6.14
C SER A 179 -7.38 -16.04 -7.38
N LEU A 180 -6.84 -15.10 -8.17
CA LEU A 180 -7.39 -14.66 -9.45
C LEU A 180 -7.44 -15.82 -10.48
N ASN A 181 -6.36 -16.59 -10.61
CA ASN A 181 -6.37 -17.76 -11.51
C ASN A 181 -7.45 -18.77 -11.10
N MET A 182 -7.62 -19.00 -9.81
CA MET A 182 -8.67 -19.90 -9.33
C MET A 182 -10.07 -19.34 -9.60
N ALA A 183 -10.30 -18.05 -9.37
CA ALA A 183 -11.58 -17.39 -9.66
C ALA A 183 -11.93 -17.51 -11.15
N VAL A 184 -10.99 -17.20 -12.04
CA VAL A 184 -11.18 -17.30 -13.49
C VAL A 184 -11.48 -18.73 -13.93
N ASN A 185 -10.75 -19.73 -13.42
CA ASN A 185 -10.94 -21.12 -13.79
C ASN A 185 -12.27 -21.71 -13.29
N LYS A 186 -12.81 -21.16 -12.19
CA LYS A 186 -14.05 -21.65 -11.57
C LYS A 186 -15.27 -20.77 -11.89
N ASN A 187 -15.13 -19.75 -12.73
CA ASN A 187 -16.16 -18.74 -12.98
C ASN A 187 -16.72 -18.13 -11.68
N ALA A 188 -15.81 -17.78 -10.74
CA ALA A 188 -16.16 -17.32 -9.41
C ALA A 188 -15.96 -15.81 -9.28
N TYR A 189 -16.65 -15.21 -8.31
CA TYR A 189 -16.44 -13.84 -7.88
C TYR A 189 -15.22 -13.72 -6.95
N LEU A 190 -14.58 -12.55 -6.93
CA LEU A 190 -13.41 -12.28 -6.10
C LEU A 190 -13.24 -10.79 -5.88
N ILE A 191 -12.84 -10.38 -4.66
CA ILE A 191 -12.36 -9.02 -4.40
C ILE A 191 -10.85 -8.98 -4.58
N THR A 192 -10.38 -8.01 -5.38
CA THR A 192 -8.94 -7.78 -5.63
C THR A 192 -8.62 -6.30 -5.58
N ASP A 193 -7.36 -5.94 -5.35
CA ASP A 193 -6.90 -4.59 -5.62
C ASP A 193 -6.81 -4.33 -7.14
N ARG A 194 -7.06 -3.08 -7.54
CA ARG A 194 -7.06 -2.68 -8.97
C ARG A 194 -5.71 -2.91 -9.64
N ALA A 195 -4.59 -2.67 -8.95
CA ALA A 195 -3.25 -2.82 -9.52
C ALA A 195 -2.98 -4.27 -9.94
N THR A 196 -3.31 -5.22 -9.07
CA THR A 196 -3.18 -6.64 -9.38
C THR A 196 -4.08 -7.03 -10.55
N TRP A 197 -5.33 -6.55 -10.60
CA TRP A 197 -6.23 -6.81 -11.73
C TRP A 197 -5.71 -6.23 -13.04
N ILE A 198 -5.20 -5.00 -13.04
CA ILE A 198 -4.64 -4.36 -14.24
C ILE A 198 -3.47 -5.20 -14.79
N SER A 199 -2.60 -5.68 -13.91
CA SER A 199 -1.41 -6.47 -14.27
C SER A 199 -1.72 -7.93 -14.60
N PHE A 200 -2.87 -8.44 -14.15
CA PHE A 200 -3.27 -9.82 -14.36
C PHE A 200 -3.64 -10.09 -15.82
N LYS A 201 -2.88 -10.96 -16.48
CA LYS A 201 -3.04 -11.22 -17.93
C LYS A 201 -4.13 -12.23 -18.25
N ASN A 202 -4.36 -13.22 -17.38
CA ASN A 202 -5.24 -14.36 -17.63
C ASN A 202 -6.71 -14.08 -17.26
N LYS A 203 -7.24 -12.93 -17.71
CA LYS A 203 -8.62 -12.49 -17.36
C LYS A 203 -9.72 -13.33 -17.99
N ARG A 204 -9.45 -13.98 -19.15
CA ARG A 204 -10.45 -14.74 -19.91
C ARG A 204 -11.81 -14.01 -19.95
N ASP A 205 -12.87 -14.69 -19.49
CA ASP A 205 -14.23 -14.16 -19.45
C ASP A 205 -14.60 -13.51 -18.10
N HIS A 206 -13.61 -12.94 -17.42
CA HIS A 206 -13.83 -12.12 -16.23
C HIS A 206 -13.72 -10.63 -16.53
N ALA A 207 -14.48 -9.84 -15.78
CA ALA A 207 -14.53 -8.40 -15.87
C ALA A 207 -14.68 -7.78 -14.46
N ILE A 208 -14.46 -6.47 -14.37
CA ILE A 208 -14.85 -5.68 -13.21
C ILE A 208 -16.38 -5.56 -13.22
N LEU A 209 -17.03 -5.89 -12.13
CA LEU A 209 -18.48 -5.85 -11.97
C LEU A 209 -18.93 -4.79 -10.97
N VAL A 210 -18.10 -4.51 -9.93
CA VAL A 210 -18.34 -3.39 -9.01
C VAL A 210 -17.03 -2.64 -8.79
N GLU A 211 -17.08 -1.32 -8.93
CA GLU A 211 -15.97 -0.40 -8.74
C GLU A 211 -16.48 0.99 -8.36
N ASN A 212 -15.58 1.91 -8.01
CA ASN A 212 -15.88 3.32 -7.69
C ASN A 212 -16.83 3.50 -6.49
N GLU A 213 -16.90 2.53 -5.61
CA GLU A 213 -17.72 2.53 -4.40
C GLU A 213 -16.92 3.03 -3.19
N PRO A 214 -17.49 3.91 -2.32
CA PRO A 214 -16.77 4.43 -1.15
C PRO A 214 -16.20 3.35 -0.22
N LEU A 215 -16.94 2.24 -0.05
CA LEU A 215 -16.48 1.11 0.77
C LEU A 215 -15.33 0.33 0.13
N LEU A 216 -15.05 0.51 -1.14
CA LEU A 216 -13.93 -0.11 -1.83
C LEU A 216 -12.66 0.73 -1.80
N TYR A 217 -12.74 2.01 -1.39
CA TYR A 217 -11.54 2.84 -1.29
C TYR A 217 -10.57 2.33 -0.24
N ASN A 218 -9.30 2.42 -0.57
CA ASN A 218 -8.17 1.96 0.20
C ASN A 218 -7.21 3.12 0.46
N PHE A 219 -7.35 3.75 1.62
CA PHE A 219 -6.63 4.96 2.00
C PHE A 219 -5.27 4.65 2.58
N TYR A 220 -4.24 5.24 1.99
CA TYR A 220 -2.86 5.15 2.45
C TYR A 220 -2.56 6.22 3.49
N GLY A 221 -2.08 5.78 4.63
CA GLY A 221 -1.57 6.64 5.70
C GLY A 221 -0.05 6.70 5.71
N VAL A 222 0.50 7.88 6.00
CA VAL A 222 1.91 8.06 6.34
C VAL A 222 1.99 8.46 7.82
N ILE A 223 2.90 7.80 8.56
CA ILE A 223 3.05 7.93 10.00
C ILE A 223 4.53 8.12 10.32
N PRO A 224 4.95 9.23 10.95
CA PRO A 224 6.31 9.36 11.47
C PRO A 224 6.43 8.59 12.79
N ILE A 225 7.55 7.91 12.97
CA ILE A 225 7.84 7.19 14.22
C ILE A 225 8.20 8.18 15.30
N ASN A 226 7.76 7.89 16.53
CA ASN A 226 7.89 8.77 17.66
C ASN A 226 9.33 8.76 18.23
N PRO A 227 10.07 9.88 18.21
CA PRO A 227 11.42 9.96 18.74
C PRO A 227 11.50 9.75 20.26
N GLU A 228 10.43 9.97 21.01
CA GLU A 228 10.40 9.69 22.46
C GLU A 228 10.44 8.19 22.78
N LYS A 229 9.89 7.36 21.89
CA LYS A 229 9.96 5.89 22.00
C LYS A 229 11.16 5.32 21.26
N CYS A 230 11.55 5.95 20.13
CA CYS A 230 12.60 5.51 19.23
C CYS A 230 13.63 6.63 19.02
N PRO A 231 14.63 6.80 19.93
CA PRO A 231 15.50 7.99 19.95
C PRO A 231 16.35 8.20 18.69
N ASN A 232 16.57 7.14 17.90
CA ASN A 232 17.46 7.19 16.73
C ASN A 232 16.75 7.53 15.43
N VAL A 233 15.41 7.76 15.45
CA VAL A 233 14.66 8.05 14.24
C VAL A 233 14.90 9.47 13.73
N LYS A 234 14.95 9.61 12.44
CA LYS A 234 15.20 10.87 11.72
C LYS A 234 13.90 11.68 11.55
N TYR A 235 13.39 12.16 12.66
CA TYR A 235 12.07 12.82 12.69
C TYR A 235 11.99 14.07 11.80
N ASN A 236 13.05 14.91 11.75
CA ASN A 236 13.05 16.10 10.92
C ASN A 236 12.99 15.78 9.42
N GLU A 237 13.73 14.78 8.98
CA GLU A 237 13.74 14.26 7.62
C GLU A 237 12.38 13.61 7.28
N SER A 238 11.80 12.89 8.23
CA SER A 238 10.45 12.32 8.14
C SER A 238 9.39 13.40 7.94
N LYS A 239 9.48 14.52 8.68
CA LYS A 239 8.61 15.69 8.47
C LYS A 239 8.77 16.30 7.07
N LYS A 240 10.00 16.43 6.57
CA LYS A 240 10.24 16.92 5.21
C LYS A 240 9.58 16.01 4.18
N PHE A 241 9.70 14.68 4.35
CA PHE A 241 9.09 13.71 3.46
C PHE A 241 7.55 13.78 3.49
N ILE A 242 6.95 13.84 4.67
CA ILE A 242 5.49 13.97 4.82
C ILE A 242 4.98 15.25 4.20
N ASN A 243 5.62 16.40 4.46
CA ASN A 243 5.22 17.68 3.90
C ASN A 243 5.33 17.66 2.36
N TRP A 244 6.36 17.03 1.83
CA TRP A 244 6.52 16.86 0.39
C TRP A 244 5.43 15.96 -0.22
N LEU A 245 5.05 14.84 0.43
CA LEU A 245 3.94 14.00 -0.04
C LEU A 245 2.60 14.74 -0.08
N LEU A 246 2.41 15.70 0.82
CA LEU A 246 1.17 16.48 0.94
C LEU A 246 1.17 17.75 0.07
N ASP A 247 2.30 18.12 -0.53
CA ASP A 247 2.42 19.27 -1.43
C ASP A 247 1.62 19.06 -2.71
N THR A 248 1.03 20.14 -3.24
CA THR A 248 0.18 20.13 -4.43
C THR A 248 0.90 19.52 -5.64
N LYS A 249 2.16 19.87 -5.89
CA LYS A 249 2.94 19.33 -7.01
C LYS A 249 3.14 17.81 -6.89
N THR A 250 3.40 17.34 -5.68
CA THR A 250 3.56 15.91 -5.42
C THR A 250 2.23 15.17 -5.56
N LYS A 251 1.13 15.76 -5.14
CA LYS A 251 -0.22 15.21 -5.37
C LYS A 251 -0.55 15.10 -6.86
N GLU A 252 -0.23 16.14 -7.65
CA GLU A 252 -0.38 16.09 -9.11
C GLU A 252 0.47 14.97 -9.72
N LYS A 253 1.70 14.82 -9.24
CA LYS A 253 2.59 13.73 -9.64
C LYS A 253 2.00 12.36 -9.31
N ILE A 254 1.48 12.16 -8.09
CA ILE A 254 0.79 10.92 -7.69
C ILE A 254 -0.40 10.64 -8.62
N ASN A 255 -1.24 11.65 -8.88
CA ASN A 255 -2.39 11.52 -9.78
C ASN A 255 -1.99 11.20 -11.24
N SER A 256 -0.78 11.54 -11.65
CA SER A 256 -0.27 11.21 -13.00
C SER A 256 0.25 9.79 -13.12
N TYR A 257 0.37 9.04 -12.00
CA TYR A 257 0.87 7.66 -12.04
C TYR A 257 -0.11 6.73 -12.75
N LYS A 258 0.40 6.03 -13.76
CA LYS A 258 -0.38 5.08 -14.54
C LYS A 258 0.32 3.73 -14.61
N LEU A 259 -0.45 2.67 -14.40
CA LEU A 259 -0.05 1.30 -14.64
C LEU A 259 -0.83 0.80 -15.88
N ASN A 260 -0.13 0.36 -16.93
CA ASN A 260 -0.75 -0.03 -18.20
C ASN A 260 -1.75 1.02 -18.74
N ASN A 261 -1.37 2.30 -18.73
CA ASN A 261 -2.17 3.47 -19.14
C ASN A 261 -3.41 3.77 -18.28
N GLN A 262 -3.59 3.10 -17.16
CA GLN A 262 -4.69 3.36 -16.22
C GLN A 262 -4.16 4.03 -14.95
N GLN A 263 -4.82 5.10 -14.50
CA GLN A 263 -4.48 5.75 -13.24
C GLN A 263 -4.72 4.78 -12.07
N LEU A 264 -3.75 4.67 -11.17
CA LEU A 264 -3.81 3.73 -10.07
C LEU A 264 -4.01 4.38 -8.71
N PHE A 265 -3.41 5.56 -8.49
CA PHE A 265 -3.51 6.29 -7.23
C PHE A 265 -4.16 7.64 -7.43
N PHE A 266 -4.89 8.07 -6.41
CA PHE A 266 -5.66 9.31 -6.37
C PHE A 266 -5.37 10.05 -5.07
N THR A 267 -5.29 11.38 -5.09
CA THR A 267 -4.99 12.20 -3.90
C THR A 267 -6.17 13.04 -3.41
N ASN A 268 -7.14 13.31 -4.27
CA ASN A 268 -8.31 14.12 -3.94
C ASN A 268 -9.58 13.29 -4.19
N ILE A 269 -10.30 12.99 -3.13
CA ILE A 269 -11.67 12.49 -3.26
C ILE A 269 -12.54 13.68 -3.62
N LYS A 270 -13.15 13.64 -4.78
CA LYS A 270 -14.28 14.54 -5.05
C LYS A 270 -15.41 14.10 -4.13
N LYS A 271 -15.70 14.95 -3.11
CA LYS A 271 -16.87 14.78 -2.25
C LYS A 271 -18.15 14.99 -3.04
#